data_aa72f44bece47185707a72dfb5fc1d96
#
_entry.id   aa72f44bece47185707a72dfb5fc1d96
#
_cell.length_a   1.000
_cell.length_b   1.000
_cell.length_c   1.000
_cell.angle_alpha   90.00
_cell.angle_beta   90.00
_cell.angle_gamma   90.00
#
_symmetry.space_group_name_H-M   'P 1'
#
loop_
_entity.id
_entity.type
_entity.pdbx_description
1 polymer ?
#
loop_
_entity_poly.entity_id
_entity_poly.type
_entity_poly.pdbx_seq_one_letter_code
_entity_poly.pdbx_strand_id
1 'polypeptide(L)'
;MVLSAGLVIVRREGNQWKFLLLRAYRHWDFPKGEVEEGEDPFQTALRETAEETGLTSFKFPWGKEYKETEPYRGGQKIARYXLGLTXKPQVTLKISPELGRPEHHEYRWLSYEEAKKIVPPRLQPIVEWAWQKLS
;
A
#
# COMPACT_ATOMS: atom_id res chain seq x y z
N MET A 1 18.87 9.62 -1.17
CA MET A 1 17.39 9.49 -1.23
C MET A 1 17.02 8.05 -0.90
N VAL A 2 16.02 7.87 -0.05
CA VAL A 2 15.58 6.54 0.38
C VAL A 2 14.37 6.14 -0.44
N LEU A 3 14.40 4.92 -1.01
CA LEU A 3 13.27 4.37 -1.74
C LEU A 3 12.55 3.36 -0.87
N SER A 4 11.24 3.56 -0.72
CA SER A 4 10.34 2.56 -0.17
C SER A 4 9.53 1.96 -1.31
N ALA A 5 9.04 0.75 -1.10
CA ALA A 5 8.15 0.12 -2.06
C ALA A 5 6.97 -0.49 -1.32
N GLY A 6 5.81 -0.37 -1.94
CA GLY A 6 4.59 -0.87 -1.34
C GLY A 6 3.59 -1.30 -2.39
N LEU A 7 2.41 -1.65 -1.91
CA LEU A 7 1.40 -2.22 -2.75
C LEU A 7 0.08 -1.48 -2.50
N VAL A 8 -0.51 -0.96 -3.58
CA VAL A 8 -1.91 -0.57 -3.53
C VAL A 8 -2.69 -1.87 -3.69
N ILE A 9 -3.47 -2.22 -2.69
CA ILE A 9 -4.19 -3.49 -2.65
C ILE A 9 -5.65 -3.21 -2.87
N VAL A 10 -6.22 -3.86 -3.88
CA VAL A 10 -7.64 -3.69 -4.19
C VAL A 10 -8.34 -5.04 -4.19
N ARG A 11 -9.65 -5.01 -3.93
CA ARG A 11 -10.50 -6.17 -4.10
C ARG A 11 -11.86 -5.73 -4.60
N ARG A 12 -12.55 -6.67 -5.28
CA ARG A 12 -13.94 -6.43 -5.68
C ARG A 12 -14.86 -6.82 -4.55
N GLU A 13 -15.78 -5.92 -4.22
CA GLU A 13 -16.86 -6.21 -3.30
C GLU A 13 -18.15 -5.90 -4.05
N GLY A 14 -18.79 -6.96 -4.53
CA GLY A 14 -19.91 -6.74 -5.44
C GLY A 14 -19.45 -6.01 -6.68
N ASN A 15 -20.09 -4.90 -7.00
CA ASN A 15 -19.75 -4.10 -8.17
C ASN A 15 -18.74 -3.01 -7.86
N GLN A 16 -18.18 -2.98 -6.65
CA GLN A 16 -17.33 -1.89 -6.23
C GLN A 16 -15.91 -2.36 -6.02
N TRP A 17 -14.97 -1.50 -6.39
CA TRP A 17 -13.57 -1.67 -6.01
C TRP A 17 -13.36 -1.07 -4.63
N LYS A 18 -12.62 -1.80 -3.79
CA LYS A 18 -12.23 -1.31 -2.47
C LYS A 18 -10.72 -1.31 -2.35
N PHE A 19 -10.20 -0.28 -1.73
CA PHE A 19 -8.77 -0.07 -1.49
C PHE A 19 -8.47 -0.35 -0.04
N LEU A 20 -7.38 -1.06 0.23
CA LEU A 20 -6.94 -1.30 1.60
C LEU A 20 -6.03 -0.17 2.06
N LEU A 21 -6.40 0.46 3.17
CA LEU A 21 -5.55 1.45 3.81
C LEU A 21 -5.32 1.07 5.26
N LEU A 22 -4.13 1.40 5.74
CA LEU A 22 -3.70 1.14 7.10
C LEU A 22 -3.46 2.47 7.80
N ARG A 23 -3.80 2.54 9.09
CA ARG A 23 -3.60 3.76 9.86
C ARG A 23 -2.55 3.55 10.94
N ALA A 24 -1.58 4.49 10.99
CA ALA A 24 -0.66 4.60 12.11
C ALA A 24 -0.85 6.00 12.69
N TYR A 25 -1.36 6.05 13.91
CA TYR A 25 -1.74 7.31 14.53
C TYR A 25 -2.78 8.01 13.68
N ARG A 26 -2.47 9.15 13.09
CA ARG A 26 -3.44 9.82 12.23
C ARG A 26 -3.07 9.74 10.74
N HIS A 27 -2.13 8.84 10.39
CA HIS A 27 -1.62 8.76 9.02
C HIS A 27 -2.15 7.50 8.34
N TRP A 28 -2.84 7.68 7.23
CA TRP A 28 -3.34 6.57 6.42
C TRP A 28 -2.41 6.35 5.23
N ASP A 29 -2.06 5.10 4.99
CA ASP A 29 -1.09 4.76 3.95
C ASP A 29 -1.34 3.34 3.48
N PHE A 30 -0.70 2.99 2.37
CA PHE A 30 -0.65 1.61 1.89
C PHE A 30 0.49 0.88 2.60
N PRO A 31 0.46 -0.46 2.65
CA PRO A 31 1.62 -1.19 3.17
C PRO A 31 2.85 -0.87 2.34
N LYS A 32 3.95 -0.56 3.02
CA LYS A 32 5.21 -0.28 2.34
C LYS A 32 6.37 -0.33 3.33
N GLY A 33 7.56 -0.40 2.79
CA GLY A 33 8.76 -0.28 3.60
C GLY A 33 9.98 -0.07 2.72
N GLU A 34 11.11 0.17 3.36
CA GLU A 34 12.34 0.50 2.64
C GLU A 34 12.85 -0.68 1.83
N VAL A 35 13.30 -0.39 0.62
CA VAL A 35 13.96 -1.37 -0.23
C VAL A 35 15.32 -1.65 0.36
N GLU A 36 15.58 -2.92 0.65
CA GLU A 36 16.87 -3.33 1.22
C GLU A 36 17.88 -3.53 0.11
N GLU A 37 19.13 -3.44 0.49
CA GLU A 37 20.23 -3.60 -0.47
C GLU A 37 20.08 -4.92 -1.22
N GLY A 38 20.14 -4.84 -2.55
CA GLY A 38 20.02 -6.02 -3.40
C GLY A 38 18.60 -6.52 -3.61
N GLU A 39 17.62 -5.88 -2.99
CA GLU A 39 16.23 -6.32 -3.08
C GLU A 39 15.56 -5.63 -4.26
N ASP A 40 14.77 -6.40 -5.03
CA ASP A 40 13.94 -5.81 -6.07
C ASP A 40 12.77 -5.09 -5.44
N PRO A 41 12.44 -3.86 -5.86
CA PRO A 41 11.35 -3.13 -5.22
C PRO A 41 10.00 -3.85 -5.24
N PHE A 42 9.69 -4.59 -6.32
CA PHE A 42 8.45 -5.34 -6.34
C PHE A 42 8.44 -6.40 -5.22
N GLN A 43 9.57 -7.06 -5.01
CA GLN A 43 9.68 -8.04 -3.93
C GLN A 43 9.60 -7.37 -2.57
N THR A 44 10.15 -6.17 -2.43
CA THR A 44 10.00 -5.39 -1.19
C THR A 44 8.53 -5.15 -0.89
N ALA A 45 7.78 -4.74 -1.91
CA ALA A 45 6.36 -4.45 -1.72
C ALA A 45 5.62 -5.69 -1.22
N LEU A 46 5.92 -6.85 -1.78
CA LEU A 46 5.26 -8.09 -1.34
C LEU A 46 5.68 -8.46 0.08
N ARG A 47 6.95 -8.33 0.39
CA ARG A 47 7.45 -8.67 1.73
C ARG A 47 6.84 -7.75 2.78
N GLU A 48 6.84 -6.46 2.53
CA GLU A 48 6.28 -5.50 3.50
C GLU A 48 4.79 -5.71 3.67
N THR A 49 4.08 -6.02 2.58
CA THR A 49 2.65 -6.29 2.68
C THR A 49 2.41 -7.51 3.57
N ALA A 50 3.18 -8.59 3.37
CA ALA A 50 3.03 -9.77 4.20
C ALA A 50 3.32 -9.46 5.67
N GLU A 51 4.37 -8.67 5.91
CA GLU A 51 4.75 -8.33 7.27
C GLU A 51 3.68 -7.49 7.96
N GLU A 52 3.07 -6.55 7.25
CA GLU A 52 2.15 -5.60 7.86
C GLU A 52 0.70 -6.08 7.90
N THR A 53 0.29 -6.92 6.95
CA THR A 53 -1.12 -7.29 6.81
C THR A 53 -1.37 -8.78 6.85
N GLY A 54 -0.35 -9.60 6.71
CA GLY A 54 -0.51 -11.04 6.58
C GLY A 54 -0.97 -11.51 5.21
N LEU A 55 -1.20 -10.59 4.28
CA LEU A 55 -1.66 -10.97 2.94
C LEU A 55 -0.48 -11.37 2.08
N THR A 56 -0.60 -12.54 1.45
CA THR A 56 0.47 -13.08 0.60
C THR A 56 -0.01 -13.52 -0.77
N SER A 57 -1.33 -13.56 -0.99
CA SER A 57 -1.88 -14.14 -2.20
C SER A 57 -2.47 -13.02 -3.06
N PHE A 58 -1.82 -12.74 -4.17
CA PHE A 58 -2.23 -11.64 -5.05
C PHE A 58 -2.21 -12.09 -6.51
N LYS A 59 -3.05 -11.42 -7.31
CA LYS A 59 -2.96 -11.46 -8.75
C LYS A 59 -2.58 -10.08 -9.25
N PHE A 60 -1.94 -10.04 -10.40
CA PHE A 60 -1.47 -8.79 -10.98
C PHE A 60 -1.96 -8.66 -12.42
N PRO A 61 -3.28 -8.52 -12.61
CA PRO A 61 -3.80 -8.42 -13.98
C PRO A 61 -3.34 -7.18 -14.71
N TRP A 62 -2.87 -6.16 -13.99
CA TRP A 62 -2.37 -4.92 -14.57
C TRP A 62 -0.86 -4.93 -14.78
N GLY A 63 -0.21 -6.08 -14.50
CA GLY A 63 1.23 -6.19 -14.60
C GLY A 63 1.94 -5.61 -13.41
N LYS A 64 3.21 -5.30 -13.61
CA LYS A 64 4.06 -4.81 -12.53
C LYS A 64 4.40 -3.33 -12.71
N GLU A 65 3.57 -2.59 -13.41
CA GLU A 65 3.75 -1.14 -13.51
C GLU A 65 3.65 -0.52 -12.13
N TYR A 66 4.27 0.62 -11.98
CA TYR A 66 4.28 1.29 -10.69
C TYR A 66 4.12 2.79 -10.88
N LYS A 67 3.79 3.45 -9.77
CA LYS A 67 3.74 4.89 -9.69
C LYS A 67 4.49 5.31 -8.45
N GLU A 68 5.30 6.37 -8.58
CA GLU A 68 6.07 6.88 -7.46
C GLU A 68 5.47 8.18 -6.96
N THR A 69 5.59 8.40 -5.65
CA THR A 69 5.24 9.70 -5.08
C THR A 69 6.25 10.74 -5.51
N GLU A 70 5.87 12.00 -5.41
CA GLU A 70 6.85 13.06 -5.38
C GLU A 70 7.73 12.86 -4.14
N PRO A 71 8.97 13.34 -4.16
CA PRO A 71 9.79 13.23 -2.96
C PRO A 71 9.15 13.92 -1.77
N TYR A 72 9.32 13.33 -0.61
CA TYR A 72 8.75 13.88 0.63
C TYR A 72 9.79 13.77 1.74
N ARG A 73 9.41 14.22 2.93
CA ARG A 73 10.35 14.30 4.05
C ARG A 73 11.57 15.13 3.68
N GLY A 74 11.32 16.36 3.24
CA GLY A 74 12.40 17.26 2.85
C GLY A 74 13.15 16.78 1.63
N GLY A 75 12.49 16.02 0.77
CA GLY A 75 13.12 15.54 -0.46
C GLY A 75 13.94 14.28 -0.28
N GLN A 76 13.89 13.66 0.88
CA GLN A 76 14.78 12.54 1.16
C GLN A 76 14.15 11.17 0.91
N LYS A 77 12.85 11.10 0.68
CA LYS A 77 12.16 9.82 0.49
C LYS A 77 11.31 9.85 -0.77
N ILE A 78 11.21 8.68 -1.41
CA ILE A 78 10.26 8.41 -2.49
C ILE A 78 9.63 7.05 -2.17
N ALA A 79 8.33 6.90 -2.44
CA ALA A 79 7.67 5.61 -2.32
C ALA A 79 7.14 5.18 -3.67
N ARG A 80 7.38 3.93 -4.01
CA ARG A 80 6.97 3.31 -5.27
C ARG A 80 5.89 2.29 -4.96
N TYR A 81 4.79 2.37 -5.71
CA TYR A 81 3.66 1.46 -5.44
C TYR A 81 3.30 0.66 -6.67
N UNK A 82 3.12 -0.67 -6.53
CA UNK A 82 2.68 -1.51 -7.41
C UNK A 82 1.32 -1.69 -7.11
N LEU A 83 0.39 -2.34 -7.96
CA LEU A 83 -1.06 -2.52 -7.78
C LEU A 83 -1.38 -4.01 -7.78
N GLY A 84 -1.97 -4.52 -6.68
CA GLY A 84 -2.27 -5.94 -6.54
C GLY A 84 -3.73 -6.20 -6.21
N LEU A 85 -4.24 -7.31 -6.72
CA LEU A 85 -5.61 -7.75 -6.51
C LEU A 85 -5.61 -8.90 -5.53
N THR A 86 -6.47 -8.82 -4.51
CA THR A 86 -6.65 -9.92 -3.59
C THR A 86 -8.11 -10.28 -3.48
N UNK A 87 -8.29 -11.23 -3.13
CA UNK A 87 -9.44 -11.76 -2.95
C UNK A 87 -9.78 -11.92 -1.67
N LYS A 88 -8.84 -11.75 -0.76
CA LYS A 88 -9.05 -12.06 0.67
C LYS A 88 -9.20 -10.78 1.45
N PRO A 89 -10.34 -10.58 2.13
CA PRO A 89 -10.54 -9.31 2.84
C PRO A 89 -9.93 -9.25 4.22
N GLN A 90 -9.60 -10.39 4.84
CA GLN A 90 -9.13 -10.38 6.21
C GLN A 90 -7.69 -9.97 6.30
N VAL A 91 -7.45 -8.95 7.12
CA VAL A 91 -6.13 -8.42 7.39
C VAL A 91 -5.79 -8.66 8.85
N THR A 92 -4.58 -9.12 9.10
CA THR A 92 -4.05 -9.24 10.46
C THR A 92 -2.95 -8.22 10.61
N LEU A 93 -3.15 -7.27 11.50
CA LEU A 93 -2.12 -6.25 11.78
C LEU A 93 -1.08 -6.90 12.66
N LYS A 94 0.02 -7.32 12.05
CA LYS A 94 1.00 -8.18 12.69
C LYS A 94 1.92 -7.37 13.60
N ILE A 95 2.45 -8.05 14.60
CA ILE A 95 3.36 -7.41 15.54
C ILE A 95 4.70 -7.16 14.85
N SER A 96 5.15 -5.92 14.92
CA SER A 96 6.46 -5.55 14.40
C SER A 96 7.53 -6.05 15.36
N PRO A 97 8.55 -6.79 14.88
CA PRO A 97 9.61 -7.23 15.79
C PRO A 97 10.35 -6.07 16.45
N GLU A 98 10.52 -4.96 15.72
CA GLU A 98 11.22 -3.82 16.30
C GLU A 98 10.42 -3.12 17.39
N LEU A 99 9.09 -3.05 17.21
CA LEU A 99 8.25 -2.29 18.15
C LEU A 99 7.66 -3.13 19.26
N GLY A 100 7.53 -4.45 19.05
CA GLY A 100 6.86 -5.31 20.01
C GLY A 100 5.34 -5.16 19.97
N ARG A 101 4.81 -4.47 18.98
CA ARG A 101 3.38 -4.26 18.80
C ARG A 101 3.14 -4.00 17.32
N PRO A 102 1.89 -4.03 16.86
CA PRO A 102 1.62 -3.70 15.45
C PRO A 102 2.05 -2.27 15.15
N GLU A 103 2.62 -2.08 13.97
CA GLU A 103 2.99 -0.76 13.50
C GLU A 103 1.75 0.08 13.21
N HIS A 104 0.68 -0.59 12.77
CA HIS A 104 -0.56 0.08 12.40
C HIS A 104 -1.65 -0.27 13.40
N HIS A 105 -2.58 0.67 13.57
CA HIS A 105 -3.63 0.57 14.58
C HIS A 105 -4.96 0.12 14.02
N GLU A 106 -5.15 0.25 12.71
CA GLU A 106 -6.46 0.03 12.09
C GLU A 106 -6.27 -0.24 10.61
N TYR A 107 -7.19 -1.00 10.04
CA TYR A 107 -7.26 -1.08 8.58
C TYR A 107 -8.69 -0.85 8.14
N ARG A 108 -8.84 -0.36 6.89
CA ARG A 108 -10.14 -0.19 6.27
C ARG A 108 -10.07 -0.54 4.80
N TRP A 109 -11.17 -1.11 4.31
CA TRP A 109 -11.40 -1.28 2.88
C TRP A 109 -12.31 -0.13 2.45
N LEU A 110 -11.82 0.74 1.60
CA LEU A 110 -12.49 2.01 1.29
C LEU A 110 -12.76 2.12 -0.20
N SER A 111 -13.85 2.81 -0.53
CA SER A 111 -14.11 3.18 -1.92
C SER A 111 -13.04 4.13 -2.42
N TYR A 112 -13.00 4.32 -3.74
CA TYR A 112 -12.08 5.28 -4.34
C TYR A 112 -12.26 6.67 -3.74
N GLU A 113 -13.51 7.12 -3.65
CA GLU A 113 -13.77 8.46 -3.12
C GLU A 113 -13.33 8.60 -1.67
N GLU A 114 -13.58 7.57 -0.88
CA GLU A 114 -13.17 7.58 0.52
C GLU A 114 -11.65 7.56 0.65
N ALA A 115 -10.99 6.70 -0.13
CA ALA A 115 -9.55 6.58 -0.07
C ALA A 115 -8.88 7.89 -0.46
N LYS A 116 -9.38 8.52 -1.53
CA LYS A 116 -8.80 9.76 -2.01
C LYS A 116 -8.90 10.87 -0.97
N LYS A 117 -9.98 10.88 -0.20
CA LYS A 117 -10.16 11.90 0.83
C LYS A 117 -9.25 11.70 2.03
N ILE A 118 -9.01 10.44 2.40
CA ILE A 118 -8.39 10.17 3.71
C ILE A 118 -6.86 10.11 3.63
N VAL A 119 -6.30 9.85 2.44
CA VAL A 119 -4.85 9.75 2.33
C VAL A 119 -4.23 11.14 2.34
N PRO A 120 -2.96 11.24 2.76
CA PRO A 120 -2.27 12.53 2.66
C PRO A 120 -2.09 12.94 1.20
N PRO A 121 -1.84 14.24 0.97
CA PRO A 121 -1.76 14.74 -0.41
C PRO A 121 -0.76 13.99 -1.29
N ARG A 122 0.37 13.54 -0.74
CA ARG A 122 1.36 12.85 -1.57
C ARG A 122 0.84 11.55 -2.15
N LEU A 123 -0.19 10.96 -1.53
CA LEU A 123 -0.75 9.68 -2.00
C LEU A 123 -1.97 9.84 -2.89
N GLN A 124 -2.51 11.06 -3.03
CA GLN A 124 -3.65 11.25 -3.90
C GLN A 124 -3.34 10.89 -5.35
N PRO A 125 -2.19 11.26 -5.90
CA PRO A 125 -1.87 10.80 -7.26
C PRO A 125 -1.74 9.28 -7.37
N ILE A 126 -1.32 8.62 -6.30
CA ILE A 126 -1.21 7.16 -6.30
C ILE A 126 -2.60 6.54 -6.39
N VAL A 127 -3.55 7.04 -5.58
CA VAL A 127 -4.93 6.55 -5.63
C VAL A 127 -5.52 6.79 -7.03
N GLU A 128 -5.29 7.96 -7.60
CA GLU A 128 -5.79 8.27 -8.93
C GLU A 128 -5.21 7.34 -9.98
N TRP A 129 -3.91 7.11 -9.93
CA TRP A 129 -3.26 6.21 -10.87
C TRP A 129 -3.85 4.82 -10.79
N ALA A 130 -4.03 4.31 -9.57
CA ALA A 130 -4.60 2.97 -9.40
C ALA A 130 -6.02 2.92 -9.94
N TRP A 131 -6.81 3.94 -9.65
CA TRP A 131 -8.19 4.00 -10.09
C TRP A 131 -8.28 3.93 -11.61
N GLN A 132 -7.40 4.65 -12.30
CA GLN A 132 -7.39 4.63 -13.76
C GLN A 132 -7.05 3.24 -14.30
N LYS A 133 -6.19 2.50 -13.61
CA LYS A 133 -5.86 1.14 -14.02
C LYS A 133 -7.06 0.20 -13.87
N LEU A 134 -7.92 0.47 -12.90
CA LEU A 134 -9.09 -0.38 -12.65
C LEU A 134 -10.20 -0.17 -13.65
N SER A 135 -10.22 0.93 -14.37
CA SER A 135 -11.28 1.24 -15.31
C SER A 135 -11.19 0.48 -16.61
#